data_08c8ef98369df6fd7e35f916caed3a16
#
_entry.id   08c8ef98369df6fd7e35f916caed3a16
#
_cell.length_a   1.000
_cell.length_b   1.000
_cell.length_c   1.000
_cell.angle_alpha   90.00
_cell.angle_beta   90.00
_cell.angle_gamma   90.00
#
_symmetry.space_group_name_H-M   'P 1'
#
loop_
_entity.id
_entity.type
_entity.pdbx_description
1 polymer ?
#
loop_
_entity_poly.entity_id
_entity_poly.type
_entity_poly.pdbx_seq_one_letter_code
_entity_poly.pdbx_strand_id
1 'polypeptide(L)'
;MSHKYVKGIAAAMILGLGVAACSSSGHSGKSGSGSTAKTTAITEEAVTGVTFTKNFNPFDVNSFASQVDAKSLLYEPLFEFNALKPGVIHPELGTKYAWSNGGKTLTVTLRSGVKFSDGQPFTSADAAFTFNTIKSNAAANYSGLPTITSVAAPNASTLVLNFQAAQYANLFSILGNTFIVPKHTFSSLSNVATAPVANPVGTGPYVLKSFTTQQVTFVSNPKWWGGKPAINQVNIPYYSGNQAATTALAAGQLDWAGNEIPNLKQLYTSKDPTHNHYWFPGGNTVTLWINQAKGGPLADPKVRQAISAGINRQQLSVKGEYGYEAPATSSSGLILPAQQQFLDSKLANDLSPTANAGKVSSILTADGYSKDSKGFWAKGGKEISFSVEDPTAFTDYYADAQLIAGQMKAVGINATVDGVAAPSWFTDVQDGNFQTAVHWGGGAGGTSNPYPFGQFQYWMDNTLTAKLGASAASNYGRYSNSKAQAAITAFENTNNAAEQQKQLNILENIESTEMPTIPLMYGADWNEYSTARITGWATQSNPYMDPAPDDPEVGYILTHLKPAS
;
A
#
# COMPACT_ATOMS: atom_id res chain seq x y z
N MET A 1 -18.62 31.32 46.28
CA MET A 1 -17.67 32.33 46.82
C MET A 1 -16.63 32.56 45.75
N SER A 2 -16.87 33.65 45.15
CA SER A 2 -16.12 34.89 45.05
C SER A 2 -15.05 34.93 43.96
N HIS A 3 -15.45 35.64 42.94
CA HIS A 3 -14.70 36.27 41.83
C HIS A 3 -13.31 36.83 42.17
N LYS A 4 -12.39 36.85 41.17
CA LYS A 4 -11.69 38.09 40.79
C LYS A 4 -11.20 38.04 39.33
N TYR A 5 -11.70 38.97 38.55
CA TYR A 5 -11.21 39.39 37.23
C TYR A 5 -9.92 40.19 37.41
N VAL A 6 -8.94 39.98 36.50
CA VAL A 6 -7.92 40.99 36.23
C VAL A 6 -7.89 41.26 34.73
N LYS A 7 -8.19 42.48 34.35
CA LYS A 7 -8.00 43.09 33.03
C LYS A 7 -6.57 43.63 32.92
N GLY A 8 -5.95 43.50 31.79
CA GLY A 8 -4.65 44.12 31.47
C GLY A 8 -4.45 44.16 29.95
N ILE A 9 -4.87 45.19 29.36
CA ILE A 9 -4.25 46.27 28.56
C ILE A 9 -3.39 45.78 27.38
N ALA A 10 -3.92 46.05 26.17
CA ALA A 10 -3.22 46.03 24.89
C ALA A 10 -2.22 47.20 24.79
N ALA A 11 -1.04 46.93 24.29
CA ALA A 11 -0.11 47.98 23.82
C ALA A 11 0.28 47.63 22.38
N ALA A 12 -0.22 48.40 21.44
CA ALA A 12 0.22 48.43 20.06
C ALA A 12 1.57 49.19 19.97
N MET A 13 2.59 48.57 19.38
CA MET A 13 3.77 49.30 18.91
C MET A 13 3.82 49.22 17.39
N ILE A 14 3.56 50.36 16.81
CA ILE A 14 3.87 50.69 15.41
C ILE A 14 5.36 51.07 15.38
N LEU A 15 6.19 50.41 14.57
CA LEU A 15 7.53 50.88 14.23
C LEU A 15 7.65 50.99 12.71
N GLY A 16 8.02 52.21 12.32
CA GLY A 16 7.99 52.70 10.98
C GLY A 16 9.13 52.23 10.09
N LEU A 17 8.84 52.30 8.78
CA LEU A 17 9.79 52.14 7.69
C LEU A 17 10.86 53.23 7.72
N GLY A 18 12.11 52.82 7.73
CA GLY A 18 13.24 53.66 7.38
C GLY A 18 13.81 53.24 6.02
N VAL A 19 13.51 54.02 4.99
CA VAL A 19 14.18 53.93 3.70
C VAL A 19 15.54 54.67 3.80
N ALA A 20 16.63 53.94 3.63
CA ALA A 20 17.95 54.54 3.40
C ALA A 20 18.45 54.11 2.02
N ALA A 21 18.35 55.04 1.07
CA ALA A 21 19.08 54.95 -0.19
C ALA A 21 20.52 55.40 0.05
N CYS A 22 21.50 54.59 -0.32
CA CYS A 22 22.88 55.03 -0.53
C CYS A 22 23.35 54.50 -1.89
N SER A 23 23.67 55.48 -2.69
CA SER A 23 24.26 55.36 -4.02
C SER A 23 25.77 55.13 -3.96
N SER A 24 26.24 54.45 -5.04
CA SER A 24 27.53 54.57 -5.70
C SER A 24 28.73 53.80 -5.16
N SER A 25 29.29 52.96 -5.93
CA SER A 25 30.43 53.22 -6.83
C SER A 25 30.94 51.89 -7.37
N GLY A 26 31.17 51.84 -8.65
CA GLY A 26 31.55 50.66 -9.39
C GLY A 26 32.92 50.12 -9.02
N HIS A 27 32.99 48.80 -8.97
CA HIS A 27 34.20 48.04 -9.24
C HIS A 27 33.83 46.89 -10.16
N SER A 28 34.35 46.96 -11.37
CA SER A 28 34.28 45.92 -12.37
C SER A 28 35.10 44.70 -11.93
N GLY A 29 34.46 43.80 -11.18
CA GLY A 29 34.95 42.46 -10.94
C GLY A 29 34.31 41.51 -11.92
N LYS A 30 35.08 40.82 -12.74
CA LYS A 30 34.62 39.69 -13.58
C LYS A 30 33.98 38.66 -12.71
N SER A 31 32.64 38.67 -12.64
CA SER A 31 31.87 37.58 -12.08
C SER A 31 31.90 36.42 -13.08
N GLY A 32 32.63 35.37 -12.74
CA GLY A 32 32.42 34.09 -13.38
C GLY A 32 30.96 33.72 -13.20
N SER A 33 30.23 33.61 -14.31
CA SER A 33 28.86 33.10 -14.30
C SER A 33 28.88 31.62 -13.93
N GLY A 34 28.89 31.33 -12.65
CA GLY A 34 28.45 30.07 -12.14
C GLY A 34 26.94 29.98 -12.43
N SER A 35 26.55 29.26 -13.45
CA SER A 35 25.16 28.88 -13.68
C SER A 35 24.66 28.18 -12.43
N THR A 36 23.98 28.89 -11.55
CA THR A 36 23.18 28.25 -10.47
C THR A 36 22.11 27.46 -11.18
N ALA A 37 22.27 26.13 -11.20
CA ALA A 37 21.26 25.23 -11.77
C ALA A 37 19.91 25.56 -11.12
N LYS A 38 18.92 25.89 -11.96
CA LYS A 38 17.56 26.24 -11.50
C LYS A 38 17.01 25.06 -10.68
N THR A 39 16.62 25.32 -9.44
CA THR A 39 16.01 24.30 -8.59
C THR A 39 14.62 24.00 -9.13
N THR A 40 14.38 22.76 -9.50
CA THR A 40 13.07 22.24 -9.84
C THR A 40 12.60 21.37 -8.68
N ALA A 41 11.72 21.94 -7.87
CA ALA A 41 11.19 21.26 -6.69
C ALA A 41 9.79 20.73 -6.93
N ILE A 42 9.53 19.53 -6.41
CA ILE A 42 8.20 18.99 -6.19
C ILE A 42 7.88 19.08 -4.70
N THR A 43 6.63 19.33 -4.38
CA THR A 43 6.09 19.18 -3.03
C THR A 43 5.04 18.09 -3.08
N GLU A 44 5.32 16.98 -2.42
CA GLU A 44 4.44 15.83 -2.36
C GLU A 44 3.92 15.64 -0.95
N GLU A 45 2.71 15.17 -0.82
CA GLU A 45 2.20 14.61 0.39
C GLU A 45 2.60 13.14 0.45
N ALA A 46 3.13 12.75 1.60
CA ALA A 46 3.21 11.36 1.97
C ALA A 46 1.96 10.97 2.78
N VAL A 47 2.05 10.05 3.71
CA VAL A 47 0.93 9.64 4.57
C VAL A 47 0.61 10.73 5.61
N THR A 48 -0.66 11.13 5.72
CA THR A 48 -1.12 12.12 6.72
C THR A 48 -1.14 11.54 8.14
N GLY A 49 -0.98 12.40 9.13
CA GLY A 49 -1.06 12.02 10.55
C GLY A 49 0.14 11.24 11.11
N VAL A 50 1.12 10.93 10.28
CA VAL A 50 2.34 10.20 10.67
C VAL A 50 3.33 11.16 11.34
N THR A 51 3.77 10.85 12.55
CA THR A 51 4.80 11.66 13.24
C THR A 51 6.16 11.49 12.58
N PHE A 52 6.75 12.57 12.08
CA PHE A 52 8.08 12.52 11.47
C PHE A 52 9.17 12.32 12.51
N THR A 53 9.87 11.21 12.40
CA THR A 53 11.06 10.88 13.21
C THR A 53 12.32 10.92 12.34
N LYS A 54 13.45 11.39 12.87
CA LYS A 54 14.71 11.40 12.10
C LYS A 54 15.34 10.00 12.06
N ASN A 55 14.60 9.08 11.48
CA ASN A 55 15.00 7.69 11.29
C ASN A 55 14.67 7.27 9.85
N PHE A 56 15.67 6.88 9.08
CA PHE A 56 15.59 6.46 7.69
C PHE A 56 16.00 4.99 7.51
N ASN A 57 15.90 4.19 8.57
CA ASN A 57 16.21 2.77 8.51
C ASN A 57 15.11 2.01 7.75
N PRO A 58 15.37 1.38 6.58
CA PRO A 58 14.35 0.69 5.81
C PRO A 58 13.85 -0.61 6.46
N PHE A 59 14.58 -1.15 7.45
CA PHE A 59 14.15 -2.33 8.20
C PHE A 59 13.20 -1.99 9.36
N ASP A 60 13.21 -0.75 9.84
CA ASP A 60 12.34 -0.32 10.93
C ASP A 60 11.01 0.19 10.36
N VAL A 61 9.95 -0.59 10.57
CA VAL A 61 8.59 -0.24 10.11
C VAL A 61 8.05 1.07 10.72
N ASN A 62 8.63 1.54 11.83
CA ASN A 62 8.29 2.81 12.47
C ASN A 62 9.20 3.97 12.02
N SER A 63 10.15 3.73 11.10
CA SER A 63 10.99 4.79 10.56
C SER A 63 10.22 5.72 9.64
N PHE A 64 10.68 6.97 9.50
CA PHE A 64 10.15 7.89 8.50
C PHE A 64 10.15 7.27 7.10
N ALA A 65 11.26 6.63 6.70
CA ALA A 65 11.39 6.03 5.38
C ALA A 65 10.33 4.94 5.11
N SER A 66 9.93 4.18 6.15
CA SER A 66 8.92 3.12 6.01
C SER A 66 7.49 3.64 6.12
N GLN A 67 7.23 4.63 6.99
CA GLN A 67 5.87 5.11 7.24
C GLN A 67 5.35 6.08 6.17
N VAL A 68 6.23 6.66 5.36
CA VAL A 68 5.86 7.58 4.27
C VAL A 68 6.40 7.08 2.91
N ASP A 69 6.74 5.80 2.83
CA ASP A 69 7.34 5.11 1.69
C ASP A 69 8.49 5.83 0.95
N ALA A 70 9.22 6.70 1.68
CA ALA A 70 10.40 7.39 1.17
C ALA A 70 11.65 6.47 1.04
N LYS A 71 11.49 5.15 1.18
CA LYS A 71 12.59 4.18 1.03
C LYS A 71 13.23 4.27 -0.34
N SER A 72 12.42 4.29 -1.40
CA SER A 72 12.89 4.31 -2.78
C SER A 72 13.56 5.61 -3.21
N LEU A 73 13.43 6.70 -2.44
CA LEU A 73 14.22 7.91 -2.66
C LEU A 73 15.70 7.69 -2.28
N LEU A 74 15.95 6.88 -1.26
CA LEU A 74 17.26 6.72 -0.61
C LEU A 74 17.94 5.41 -0.99
N TYR A 75 17.17 4.33 -1.07
CA TYR A 75 17.62 2.97 -1.31
C TYR A 75 16.95 2.43 -2.56
N GLU A 76 17.53 1.42 -3.18
CA GLU A 76 16.94 0.79 -4.35
C GLU A 76 16.76 -0.71 -4.11
N PRO A 77 15.67 -1.31 -4.66
CA PRO A 77 15.52 -2.76 -4.73
C PRO A 77 16.43 -3.33 -5.83
N LEU A 78 16.38 -4.64 -6.01
CA LEU A 78 17.08 -5.28 -7.13
C LEU A 78 16.36 -5.05 -8.46
N PHE A 79 15.02 -5.03 -8.44
CA PHE A 79 14.17 -4.77 -9.60
C PHE A 79 12.94 -3.98 -9.17
N GLU A 80 12.42 -3.14 -10.05
CA GLU A 80 11.16 -2.44 -9.86
C GLU A 80 10.03 -3.19 -10.57
N PHE A 81 8.86 -3.29 -9.95
CA PHE A 81 7.71 -4.02 -10.48
C PHE A 81 6.55 -3.04 -10.73
N ASN A 82 5.92 -3.15 -11.89
CA ASN A 82 4.73 -2.37 -12.16
C ASN A 82 3.49 -3.10 -11.61
N ALA A 83 2.92 -2.63 -10.51
CA ALA A 83 1.76 -3.24 -9.86
C ALA A 83 0.52 -3.26 -10.77
N LEU A 84 0.38 -2.29 -11.67
CA LEU A 84 -0.74 -2.19 -12.60
C LEU A 84 -0.57 -3.04 -13.87
N LYS A 85 0.65 -3.56 -14.11
CA LYS A 85 0.97 -4.39 -15.28
C LYS A 85 1.76 -5.63 -14.89
N PRO A 86 1.10 -6.66 -14.37
CA PRO A 86 1.77 -7.90 -13.98
C PRO A 86 2.69 -8.43 -15.07
N GLY A 87 3.93 -8.76 -14.69
CA GLY A 87 4.97 -9.22 -15.60
C GLY A 87 5.87 -8.12 -16.18
N VAL A 88 5.55 -6.84 -15.97
CA VAL A 88 6.44 -5.72 -16.32
C VAL A 88 7.39 -5.47 -15.15
N ILE A 89 8.67 -5.77 -15.36
CA ILE A 89 9.74 -5.68 -14.36
C ILE A 89 10.88 -4.87 -14.94
N HIS A 90 11.33 -3.85 -14.20
CA HIS A 90 12.40 -2.96 -14.61
C HIS A 90 13.69 -3.28 -13.84
N PRO A 91 14.85 -3.42 -14.51
CA PRO A 91 16.13 -3.62 -13.84
C PRO A 91 16.60 -2.39 -13.07
N GLU A 92 16.85 -2.56 -11.74
CA GLU A 92 17.46 -1.55 -10.88
C GLU A 92 18.89 -1.95 -10.49
N LEU A 93 19.17 -2.28 -9.23
CA LEU A 93 20.48 -2.78 -8.81
C LEU A 93 20.79 -4.17 -9.38
N GLY A 94 19.75 -4.95 -9.70
CA GLY A 94 19.85 -6.18 -10.50
C GLY A 94 19.63 -5.90 -11.98
N THR A 95 20.33 -6.65 -12.83
CA THR A 95 20.18 -6.54 -14.30
C THR A 95 19.61 -7.80 -14.93
N LYS A 96 19.74 -8.94 -14.25
CA LYS A 96 19.23 -10.25 -14.67
C LYS A 96 19.06 -11.14 -13.46
N TYR A 97 18.07 -12.02 -13.50
CA TYR A 97 17.93 -13.11 -12.53
C TYR A 97 17.62 -14.43 -13.21
N ALA A 98 17.92 -15.53 -12.52
CA ALA A 98 17.62 -16.88 -12.99
C ALA A 98 17.35 -17.81 -11.81
N TRP A 99 16.30 -18.61 -11.95
CA TRP A 99 15.99 -19.71 -11.03
C TRP A 99 16.70 -21.00 -11.44
N SER A 100 17.12 -21.79 -10.46
CA SER A 100 17.66 -23.13 -10.62
C SER A 100 17.24 -24.01 -9.44
N ASN A 101 17.64 -25.27 -9.45
CA ASN A 101 17.36 -26.23 -8.39
C ASN A 101 15.86 -26.29 -8.03
N GLY A 102 14.98 -26.34 -9.08
CA GLY A 102 13.53 -26.40 -8.87
C GLY A 102 12.95 -25.19 -8.10
N GLY A 103 13.44 -23.97 -8.36
CA GLY A 103 12.99 -22.75 -7.72
C GLY A 103 13.57 -22.49 -6.32
N LYS A 104 14.49 -23.32 -5.87
CA LYS A 104 15.14 -23.18 -4.56
C LYS A 104 16.41 -22.33 -4.58
N THR A 105 16.93 -22.00 -5.75
CA THR A 105 18.12 -21.18 -5.92
C THR A 105 17.82 -20.04 -6.87
N LEU A 106 17.97 -18.80 -6.41
CA LEU A 106 17.88 -17.59 -7.22
C LEU A 106 19.27 -16.99 -7.38
N THR A 107 19.71 -16.84 -8.61
CA THR A 107 20.95 -16.13 -8.96
C THR A 107 20.60 -14.79 -9.58
N VAL A 108 21.16 -13.70 -9.04
CA VAL A 108 20.98 -12.34 -9.55
C VAL A 108 22.30 -11.77 -10.02
N THR A 109 22.33 -11.26 -11.26
CA THR A 109 23.42 -10.46 -11.77
C THR A 109 23.20 -9.01 -11.40
N LEU A 110 24.16 -8.39 -10.73
CA LEU A 110 24.07 -7.02 -10.24
C LEU A 110 24.66 -6.01 -11.25
N ARG A 111 24.16 -4.79 -11.21
CA ARG A 111 24.63 -3.66 -12.01
C ARG A 111 26.04 -3.28 -11.57
N SER A 112 26.94 -3.08 -12.52
CA SER A 112 28.31 -2.63 -12.26
C SER A 112 28.41 -1.11 -12.24
N GLY A 113 29.41 -0.59 -11.51
CA GLY A 113 29.70 0.85 -11.46
C GLY A 113 28.78 1.69 -10.59
N VAL A 114 27.80 1.09 -9.91
CA VAL A 114 26.92 1.77 -8.95
C VAL A 114 27.74 2.22 -7.74
N LYS A 115 27.40 3.42 -7.23
CA LYS A 115 28.01 3.98 -6.01
C LYS A 115 26.91 4.38 -5.03
N PHE A 116 27.19 4.22 -3.77
CA PHE A 116 26.44 4.85 -2.71
C PHE A 116 26.62 6.37 -2.71
N SER A 117 25.73 7.07 -2.05
CA SER A 117 25.72 8.53 -1.97
C SER A 117 26.99 9.13 -1.33
N ASP A 118 27.68 8.38 -0.48
CA ASP A 118 29.01 8.74 0.07
C ASP A 118 30.18 8.46 -0.88
N GLY A 119 29.92 7.71 -1.99
CA GLY A 119 30.89 7.39 -3.03
C GLY A 119 31.52 6.03 -2.94
N GLN A 120 31.24 5.25 -1.91
CA GLN A 120 31.68 3.84 -1.83
C GLN A 120 31.01 3.02 -2.94
N PRO A 121 31.72 2.03 -3.51
CA PRO A 121 31.11 1.18 -4.54
C PRO A 121 30.08 0.23 -3.94
N PHE A 122 28.97 0.05 -4.65
CA PHE A 122 28.00 -1.03 -4.40
C PHE A 122 28.51 -2.33 -5.00
N THR A 123 28.39 -3.42 -4.25
CA THR A 123 28.76 -4.77 -4.67
C THR A 123 27.78 -5.82 -4.15
N SER A 124 27.95 -7.06 -4.61
CA SER A 124 27.21 -8.21 -4.08
C SER A 124 27.40 -8.44 -2.58
N ALA A 125 28.46 -7.90 -1.97
CA ALA A 125 28.66 -7.98 -0.52
C ALA A 125 27.61 -7.17 0.24
N ASP A 126 27.12 -6.07 -0.31
CA ASP A 126 26.06 -5.23 0.28
C ASP A 126 24.69 -5.92 0.14
N ALA A 127 24.39 -6.46 -1.04
CA ALA A 127 23.18 -7.25 -1.24
C ALA A 127 23.19 -8.51 -0.34
N ALA A 128 24.31 -9.23 -0.27
CA ALA A 128 24.43 -10.39 0.60
C ALA A 128 24.29 -10.00 2.09
N PHE A 129 24.80 -8.86 2.50
CA PHE A 129 24.61 -8.34 3.87
C PHE A 129 23.13 -8.12 4.16
N THR A 130 22.39 -7.46 3.26
CA THR A 130 20.94 -7.20 3.40
C THR A 130 20.16 -8.51 3.60
N PHE A 131 20.33 -9.49 2.72
CA PHE A 131 19.63 -10.77 2.83
C PHE A 131 20.09 -11.63 4.00
N ASN A 132 21.36 -11.56 4.43
CA ASN A 132 21.83 -12.23 5.64
C ASN A 132 21.25 -11.59 6.91
N THR A 133 21.06 -10.26 6.92
CA THR A 133 20.36 -9.55 8.01
C THR A 133 18.95 -10.07 8.16
N ILE A 134 18.19 -10.13 7.07
CA ILE A 134 16.81 -10.66 7.06
C ILE A 134 16.79 -12.12 7.51
N LYS A 135 17.71 -12.95 7.00
CA LYS A 135 17.84 -14.37 7.39
C LYS A 135 18.07 -14.55 8.89
N SER A 136 18.87 -13.70 9.51
CA SER A 136 19.30 -13.85 10.92
C SER A 136 18.43 -13.11 11.92
N ASN A 137 17.58 -12.20 11.47
CA ASN A 137 16.76 -11.34 12.30
C ASN A 137 15.33 -11.23 11.73
N ALA A 138 14.40 -11.95 12.33
CA ALA A 138 13.00 -11.95 11.87
C ALA A 138 12.36 -10.54 11.89
N ALA A 139 12.76 -9.67 12.82
CA ALA A 139 12.27 -8.28 12.87
C ALA A 139 12.74 -7.42 11.68
N ALA A 140 13.81 -7.82 10.98
CA ALA A 140 14.26 -7.17 9.74
C ALA A 140 13.51 -7.68 8.50
N ASN A 141 12.68 -8.71 8.61
CA ASN A 141 11.95 -9.30 7.50
C ASN A 141 10.61 -8.60 7.26
N TYR A 142 10.65 -7.28 7.01
CA TYR A 142 9.45 -6.48 6.74
C TYR A 142 8.75 -6.85 5.42
N SER A 143 9.49 -7.36 4.44
CA SER A 143 8.97 -7.76 3.13
C SER A 143 8.39 -9.19 3.07
N GLY A 144 8.36 -9.89 4.23
CA GLY A 144 7.78 -11.24 4.28
C GLY A 144 8.56 -12.28 3.50
N LEU A 145 9.90 -12.18 3.45
CA LEU A 145 10.73 -13.12 2.71
C LEU A 145 10.61 -14.53 3.26
N PRO A 146 10.59 -15.53 2.38
CA PRO A 146 10.62 -16.94 2.77
C PRO A 146 11.94 -17.31 3.44
N THR A 147 11.97 -18.47 4.10
CA THR A 147 13.16 -18.97 4.80
C THR A 147 14.36 -19.14 3.85
N ILE A 148 15.31 -18.21 3.98
CA ILE A 148 16.60 -18.26 3.28
C ILE A 148 17.51 -19.25 3.99
N THR A 149 18.03 -20.27 3.28
CA THR A 149 18.97 -21.25 3.84
C THR A 149 20.41 -20.77 3.76
N SER A 150 20.79 -20.13 2.65
CA SER A 150 22.11 -19.52 2.50
C SER A 150 22.10 -18.35 1.52
N VAL A 151 23.06 -17.44 1.73
CA VAL A 151 23.33 -16.28 0.86
C VAL A 151 24.81 -16.32 0.49
N ALA A 152 25.11 -16.20 -0.81
CA ALA A 152 26.48 -16.16 -1.30
C ALA A 152 26.70 -14.98 -2.26
N ALA A 153 27.91 -14.44 -2.22
CA ALA A 153 28.43 -13.40 -3.11
C ALA A 153 29.73 -13.91 -3.74
N PRO A 154 29.68 -14.80 -4.76
CA PRO A 154 30.85 -15.46 -5.31
C PRO A 154 31.82 -14.51 -6.01
N ASN A 155 31.35 -13.38 -6.46
CA ASN A 155 32.14 -12.27 -7.03
C ASN A 155 31.38 -10.95 -6.83
N ALA A 156 31.97 -9.81 -7.16
CA ALA A 156 31.41 -8.48 -6.88
C ALA A 156 30.05 -8.17 -7.57
N SER A 157 29.65 -8.95 -8.57
CA SER A 157 28.43 -8.70 -9.37
C SER A 157 27.42 -9.85 -9.34
N THR A 158 27.61 -10.85 -8.48
CA THR A 158 26.70 -12.00 -8.43
C THR A 158 26.21 -12.25 -7.00
N LEU A 159 24.89 -12.25 -6.81
CA LEU A 159 24.22 -12.67 -5.59
C LEU A 159 23.55 -14.02 -5.83
N VAL A 160 23.68 -14.95 -4.88
CA VAL A 160 22.99 -16.24 -4.90
C VAL A 160 22.22 -16.42 -3.61
N LEU A 161 20.92 -16.63 -3.72
CA LEU A 161 20.02 -16.91 -2.61
C LEU A 161 19.55 -18.36 -2.71
N ASN A 162 19.66 -19.11 -1.62
CA ASN A 162 19.11 -20.46 -1.53
C ASN A 162 17.99 -20.49 -0.49
N PHE A 163 16.91 -21.17 -0.81
CA PHE A 163 15.70 -21.27 -0.02
C PHE A 163 15.40 -22.72 0.38
N GLN A 164 14.62 -22.90 1.41
CA GLN A 164 14.20 -24.24 1.88
C GLN A 164 13.24 -24.91 0.89
N ALA A 165 12.34 -24.15 0.28
CA ALA A 165 11.36 -24.60 -0.71
C ALA A 165 11.47 -23.78 -1.99
N ALA A 166 10.76 -24.15 -3.05
CA ALA A 166 10.61 -23.32 -4.25
C ALA A 166 9.99 -21.97 -3.92
N GLN A 167 10.45 -20.88 -4.57
CA GLN A 167 10.05 -19.52 -4.26
C GLN A 167 9.65 -18.70 -5.50
N TYR A 168 9.14 -19.36 -6.52
CA TYR A 168 8.74 -18.67 -7.76
C TYR A 168 7.69 -17.58 -7.51
N ALA A 169 6.74 -17.84 -6.60
CA ALA A 169 5.66 -16.91 -6.25
C ALA A 169 6.12 -15.68 -5.46
N ASN A 170 7.28 -15.76 -4.81
CA ASN A 170 7.77 -14.69 -3.92
C ASN A 170 8.78 -13.75 -4.61
N LEU A 171 8.80 -13.74 -5.94
CA LEU A 171 9.76 -12.96 -6.72
C LEU A 171 9.68 -11.46 -6.40
N PHE A 172 8.47 -10.90 -6.27
CA PHE A 172 8.26 -9.50 -5.89
C PHE A 172 8.86 -9.19 -4.51
N SER A 173 8.50 -9.94 -3.48
CA SER A 173 9.03 -9.71 -2.13
C SER A 173 10.56 -9.78 -2.09
N ILE A 174 11.16 -10.72 -2.86
CA ILE A 174 12.62 -10.91 -2.90
C ILE A 174 13.32 -9.81 -3.68
N LEU A 175 12.83 -9.45 -4.85
CA LEU A 175 13.54 -8.57 -5.79
C LEU A 175 13.04 -7.13 -5.79
N GLY A 176 11.74 -6.90 -5.53
CA GLY A 176 11.09 -5.59 -5.62
C GLY A 176 10.88 -4.92 -4.25
N ASN A 177 10.49 -5.68 -3.23
CA ASN A 177 10.18 -5.12 -1.92
C ASN A 177 11.31 -5.26 -0.88
N THR A 178 12.52 -5.64 -1.31
CA THR A 178 13.71 -5.71 -0.46
C THR A 178 14.71 -4.64 -0.88
N PHE A 179 14.76 -3.54 -0.12
CA PHE A 179 15.67 -2.43 -0.38
C PHE A 179 17.08 -2.75 0.12
N ILE A 180 18.07 -2.54 -0.73
CA ILE A 180 19.47 -2.90 -0.44
C ILE A 180 20.15 -1.78 0.36
N VAL A 181 20.79 -2.17 1.47
CA VAL A 181 21.50 -1.24 2.36
C VAL A 181 23.02 -1.39 2.27
N PRO A 182 23.79 -0.32 2.50
CA PRO A 182 25.25 -0.38 2.51
C PRO A 182 25.79 -1.14 3.73
N LYS A 183 26.52 -2.21 3.48
CA LYS A 183 27.15 -3.00 4.54
C LYS A 183 28.05 -2.14 5.45
N HIS A 184 28.82 -1.23 4.88
CA HIS A 184 29.83 -0.45 5.64
C HIS A 184 29.21 0.50 6.68
N THR A 185 27.96 0.94 6.53
CA THR A 185 27.26 1.75 7.53
C THR A 185 26.37 0.90 8.45
N PHE A 186 25.63 -0.06 7.89
CA PHE A 186 24.65 -0.85 8.65
C PHE A 186 25.29 -1.92 9.54
N SER A 187 26.47 -2.45 9.20
CA SER A 187 27.15 -3.46 10.02
C SER A 187 27.60 -2.97 11.39
N SER A 188 27.66 -1.65 11.61
CA SER A 188 28.02 -1.04 12.89
C SER A 188 26.82 -0.77 13.80
N LEU A 189 25.58 -0.97 13.31
CA LEU A 189 24.38 -0.76 14.10
C LEU A 189 24.21 -1.84 15.17
N SER A 190 23.83 -1.43 16.37
CA SER A 190 23.64 -2.35 17.50
C SER A 190 22.50 -3.35 17.27
N ASN A 191 21.44 -2.92 16.57
CA ASN A 191 20.36 -3.75 16.08
C ASN A 191 19.90 -3.19 14.72
N VAL A 192 20.21 -3.89 13.64
CA VAL A 192 19.91 -3.43 12.28
C VAL A 192 18.42 -3.20 12.05
N ALA A 193 17.55 -4.00 12.68
CA ALA A 193 16.10 -3.90 12.48
C ALA A 193 15.47 -2.66 13.14
N THR A 194 16.09 -2.09 14.19
CA THR A 194 15.43 -1.06 15.01
C THR A 194 16.32 0.15 15.34
N ALA A 195 17.63 0.07 15.06
CA ALA A 195 18.52 1.19 15.32
C ALA A 195 18.23 2.36 14.37
N PRO A 196 18.11 3.61 14.88
CA PRO A 196 17.78 4.74 14.04
C PRO A 196 18.94 5.10 13.09
N VAL A 197 18.62 5.36 11.82
CA VAL A 197 19.56 5.85 10.81
C VAL A 197 19.23 7.32 10.53
N ALA A 198 19.92 8.23 11.23
CA ALA A 198 19.65 9.67 11.12
C ALA A 198 20.27 10.35 9.88
N ASN A 199 21.31 9.75 9.31
CA ASN A 199 22.01 10.23 8.12
C ASN A 199 22.11 9.07 7.11
N PRO A 200 21.09 8.90 6.26
CA PRO A 200 21.01 7.75 5.35
C PRO A 200 22.08 7.84 4.26
N VAL A 201 22.69 6.70 3.98
CA VAL A 201 23.57 6.46 2.84
C VAL A 201 22.91 5.35 2.02
N GLY A 202 22.65 5.59 0.75
CA GLY A 202 22.00 4.61 -0.14
C GLY A 202 22.41 4.81 -1.59
N THR A 203 21.88 3.97 -2.47
CA THR A 203 22.14 4.05 -3.92
C THR A 203 21.09 4.88 -4.65
N GLY A 204 20.00 5.24 -3.99
CA GLY A 204 18.81 5.85 -4.58
C GLY A 204 19.04 7.21 -5.26
N PRO A 205 18.02 7.68 -6.02
CA PRO A 205 18.10 8.89 -6.83
C PRO A 205 18.21 10.19 -6.02
N TYR A 206 17.90 10.16 -4.71
CA TYR A 206 17.94 11.33 -3.83
C TYR A 206 18.74 11.08 -2.57
N VAL A 207 19.13 12.17 -1.91
CA VAL A 207 19.80 12.19 -0.60
C VAL A 207 19.10 13.17 0.33
N LEU A 208 19.13 12.91 1.63
CA LEU A 208 18.59 13.80 2.64
C LEU A 208 19.33 15.15 2.63
N LYS A 209 18.59 16.25 2.47
CA LYS A 209 19.11 17.62 2.59
C LYS A 209 18.85 18.20 3.99
N SER A 210 17.63 18.08 4.47
CA SER A 210 17.23 18.61 5.78
C SER A 210 16.04 17.83 6.36
N PHE A 211 15.99 17.80 7.67
CA PHE A 211 14.91 17.18 8.44
C PHE A 211 14.43 18.13 9.53
N THR A 212 13.13 18.32 9.59
CA THR A 212 12.38 18.83 10.74
C THR A 212 11.16 17.96 10.98
N THR A 213 10.50 18.09 12.12
CA THR A 213 9.23 17.39 12.38
C THR A 213 8.05 17.93 11.56
N GLN A 214 8.25 19.01 10.81
CA GLN A 214 7.23 19.64 9.95
C GLN A 214 7.51 19.46 8.47
N GLN A 215 8.74 19.13 8.08
CA GLN A 215 9.12 18.93 6.69
C GLN A 215 10.43 18.18 6.56
N VAL A 216 10.47 17.25 5.64
CA VAL A 216 11.69 16.60 5.18
C VAL A 216 11.97 17.05 3.75
N THR A 217 13.24 17.34 3.45
CA THR A 217 13.65 17.75 2.10
C THR A 217 14.77 16.84 1.61
N PHE A 218 14.58 16.32 0.41
CA PHE A 218 15.59 15.56 -0.31
C PHE A 218 16.08 16.35 -1.52
N VAL A 219 17.31 16.07 -1.97
CA VAL A 219 17.88 16.62 -3.22
C VAL A 219 18.47 15.49 -4.05
N SER A 220 18.54 15.72 -5.36
CA SER A 220 19.09 14.73 -6.29
C SER A 220 20.47 14.23 -5.84
N ASN A 221 20.67 12.91 -5.87
CA ASN A 221 21.95 12.27 -5.59
C ASN A 221 22.90 12.46 -6.80
N PRO A 222 24.01 13.21 -6.67
CA PRO A 222 24.92 13.46 -7.79
C PRO A 222 25.69 12.21 -8.23
N LYS A 223 25.62 11.13 -7.46
CA LYS A 223 26.30 9.86 -7.73
C LYS A 223 25.36 8.75 -8.17
N TRP A 224 24.08 9.06 -8.33
CA TRP A 224 23.12 8.08 -8.78
C TRP A 224 23.46 7.57 -10.19
N TRP A 225 23.42 6.27 -10.37
CA TRP A 225 23.83 5.61 -11.60
C TRP A 225 22.91 5.91 -12.79
N GLY A 226 21.62 6.20 -12.53
CA GLY A 226 20.63 6.57 -13.56
C GLY A 226 20.77 8.00 -14.08
N GLY A 227 21.75 8.77 -13.57
CA GLY A 227 21.98 10.17 -13.95
C GLY A 227 21.27 11.15 -13.01
N LYS A 228 21.21 12.42 -13.37
CA LYS A 228 20.59 13.44 -12.54
C LYS A 228 19.08 13.51 -12.81
N PRO A 229 18.22 13.24 -11.80
CA PRO A 229 16.78 13.46 -11.94
C PRO A 229 16.46 14.91 -12.36
N ALA A 230 15.49 15.10 -13.24
CA ALA A 230 15.07 16.41 -13.71
C ALA A 230 14.37 17.21 -12.58
N ILE A 231 13.64 16.53 -11.72
CA ILE A 231 13.18 17.04 -10.43
C ILE A 231 14.35 16.90 -9.45
N ASN A 232 14.95 18.01 -9.06
CA ASN A 232 16.19 17.98 -8.27
C ASN A 232 16.01 18.28 -6.78
N GLN A 233 14.77 18.51 -6.33
CA GLN A 233 14.40 18.63 -4.93
C GLN A 233 13.01 18.08 -4.69
N VAL A 234 12.85 17.30 -3.61
CA VAL A 234 11.57 16.74 -3.15
C VAL A 234 11.34 17.27 -1.73
N ASN A 235 10.19 17.89 -1.51
CA ASN A 235 9.73 18.37 -0.22
C ASN A 235 8.55 17.53 0.25
N ILE A 236 8.62 17.00 1.46
CA ILE A 236 7.56 16.22 2.10
C ILE A 236 7.16 16.97 3.37
N PRO A 237 6.11 17.81 3.32
CA PRO A 237 5.57 18.49 4.50
C PRO A 237 4.71 17.55 5.34
N TYR A 238 4.66 17.79 6.63
CA TYR A 238 3.76 17.10 7.56
C TYR A 238 2.35 17.70 7.49
N TYR A 239 1.36 16.84 7.38
CA TYR A 239 -0.05 17.18 7.57
C TYR A 239 -0.67 16.33 8.67
N SER A 240 -1.49 16.96 9.51
CA SER A 240 -2.15 16.28 10.64
C SER A 240 -3.32 15.38 10.24
N GLY A 241 -3.72 15.39 8.99
CA GLY A 241 -4.80 14.58 8.43
C GLY A 241 -5.24 15.09 7.06
N ASN A 242 -6.07 14.34 6.37
CA ASN A 242 -6.52 14.56 4.99
C ASN A 242 -7.10 15.97 4.76
N GLN A 243 -7.86 16.53 5.70
CA GLN A 243 -8.43 17.88 5.55
C GLN A 243 -7.35 18.97 5.40
N ALA A 244 -6.23 18.84 6.14
CA ALA A 244 -5.12 19.79 6.06
C ALA A 244 -4.38 19.65 4.71
N ALA A 245 -4.12 18.45 4.27
CA ALA A 245 -3.50 18.15 2.99
C ALA A 245 -4.39 18.58 1.81
N THR A 246 -5.68 18.27 1.84
CA THR A 246 -6.67 18.73 0.84
C THR A 246 -6.68 20.27 0.71
N THR A 247 -6.59 20.97 1.84
CA THR A 247 -6.54 22.45 1.83
C THR A 247 -5.27 22.95 1.15
N ALA A 248 -4.12 22.33 1.42
CA ALA A 248 -2.85 22.68 0.81
C ALA A 248 -2.83 22.35 -0.71
N LEU A 249 -3.38 21.20 -1.10
CA LEU A 249 -3.52 20.80 -2.50
C LEU A 249 -4.42 21.79 -3.26
N ALA A 250 -5.59 22.12 -2.73
CA ALA A 250 -6.51 23.08 -3.32
C ALA A 250 -5.92 24.51 -3.43
N ALA A 251 -4.98 24.86 -2.57
CA ALA A 251 -4.24 26.11 -2.59
C ALA A 251 -3.00 26.08 -3.52
N GLY A 252 -2.71 24.96 -4.21
CA GLY A 252 -1.54 24.79 -5.07
C GLY A 252 -0.22 24.73 -4.32
N GLN A 253 -0.24 24.37 -3.05
CA GLN A 253 0.96 24.19 -2.21
C GLN A 253 1.56 22.79 -2.35
N LEU A 254 0.76 21.83 -2.79
CA LEU A 254 1.16 20.47 -3.18
C LEU A 254 1.10 20.33 -4.70
N ASP A 255 2.05 19.59 -5.25
CA ASP A 255 2.04 19.15 -6.65
C ASP A 255 1.48 17.74 -6.81
N TRP A 256 1.57 16.95 -5.74
CA TRP A 256 1.23 15.53 -5.70
C TRP A 256 0.69 15.15 -4.33
N ALA A 257 -0.42 14.44 -4.30
CA ALA A 257 -1.07 13.98 -3.07
C ALA A 257 -1.70 12.60 -3.26
N GLY A 258 -1.89 11.88 -2.17
CA GLY A 258 -2.54 10.58 -2.10
C GLY A 258 -3.62 10.56 -1.01
N ASN A 259 -4.76 11.23 -1.26
CA ASN A 259 -5.81 11.39 -0.27
C ASN A 259 -7.19 10.97 -0.78
N GLU A 260 -7.97 10.39 0.09
CA GLU A 260 -9.43 10.42 -0.11
C GLU A 260 -9.93 11.86 0.08
N ILE A 261 -10.51 12.45 -0.97
CA ILE A 261 -11.03 13.82 -0.98
C ILE A 261 -12.51 13.83 -1.35
N PRO A 262 -13.40 14.03 -0.38
CA PRO A 262 -14.82 14.21 -0.67
C PRO A 262 -15.03 15.37 -1.66
N ASN A 263 -15.84 15.13 -2.70
CA ASN A 263 -16.10 16.16 -3.72
C ASN A 263 -14.85 16.73 -4.40
N LEU A 264 -13.87 15.90 -4.72
CA LEU A 264 -12.60 16.25 -5.37
C LEU A 264 -12.77 17.20 -6.56
N LYS A 265 -13.80 16.99 -7.38
CA LYS A 265 -14.10 17.86 -8.52
C LYS A 265 -14.29 19.31 -8.10
N GLN A 266 -15.05 19.56 -7.04
CA GLN A 266 -15.32 20.91 -6.55
C GLN A 266 -14.12 21.50 -5.81
N LEU A 267 -13.45 20.70 -5.01
CA LEU A 267 -12.37 21.17 -4.14
C LEU A 267 -11.05 21.37 -4.89
N TYR A 268 -10.78 20.56 -5.93
CA TYR A 268 -9.49 20.54 -6.61
C TYR A 268 -9.59 20.72 -8.12
N THR A 269 -10.17 19.75 -8.87
CA THR A 269 -10.03 19.78 -10.35
C THR A 269 -10.75 20.94 -11.01
N SER A 270 -11.88 21.45 -10.47
CA SER A 270 -12.56 22.65 -11.00
C SER A 270 -11.82 23.96 -10.69
N LYS A 271 -10.83 23.97 -9.80
CA LYS A 271 -10.04 25.18 -9.50
C LYS A 271 -9.07 25.53 -10.64
N ASP A 272 -8.49 24.52 -11.24
CA ASP A 272 -7.68 24.63 -12.44
C ASP A 272 -7.88 23.38 -13.32
N PRO A 273 -8.95 23.34 -14.16
CA PRO A 273 -9.28 22.17 -14.96
C PRO A 273 -8.21 21.79 -16.00
N THR A 274 -7.28 22.70 -16.28
CA THR A 274 -6.19 22.48 -17.23
C THR A 274 -5.03 21.73 -16.59
N HIS A 275 -4.78 21.95 -15.29
CA HIS A 275 -3.59 21.44 -14.64
C HIS A 275 -3.85 20.53 -13.46
N ASN A 276 -5.01 20.61 -12.81
CA ASN A 276 -5.34 19.78 -11.68
C ASN A 276 -6.02 18.48 -12.14
N HIS A 277 -5.36 17.36 -11.90
CA HIS A 277 -5.77 16.05 -12.36
C HIS A 277 -5.80 15.06 -11.20
N TYR A 278 -6.48 13.96 -11.42
CA TYR A 278 -6.39 12.75 -10.61
C TYR A 278 -6.52 11.52 -11.49
N TRP A 279 -5.98 10.44 -11.01
CA TRP A 279 -6.20 9.11 -11.57
C TRP A 279 -6.01 8.08 -10.46
N PHE A 280 -7.08 7.40 -10.11
CA PHE A 280 -7.13 6.38 -9.07
C PHE A 280 -7.24 5.01 -9.73
N PRO A 281 -6.13 4.32 -10.04
CA PRO A 281 -6.21 2.94 -10.48
C PRO A 281 -6.70 2.06 -9.36
N GLY A 282 -7.29 0.91 -9.70
CA GLY A 282 -7.58 -0.11 -8.70
C GLY A 282 -6.30 -0.82 -8.30
N GLY A 283 -5.81 -0.54 -7.12
CA GLY A 283 -4.58 -1.13 -6.57
C GLY A 283 -4.85 -2.28 -5.60
N ASN A 284 -6.06 -2.37 -5.06
CA ASN A 284 -6.46 -3.44 -4.16
C ASN A 284 -7.93 -3.84 -4.34
N THR A 285 -8.37 -4.89 -3.64
CA THR A 285 -9.79 -5.24 -3.51
C THR A 285 -10.25 -4.90 -2.11
N VAL A 286 -11.27 -4.04 -1.98
CA VAL A 286 -11.96 -3.84 -0.70
C VAL A 286 -12.91 -5.00 -0.48
N THR A 287 -12.82 -5.64 0.67
CA THR A 287 -13.57 -6.86 0.99
C THR A 287 -14.20 -6.77 2.37
N LEU A 288 -15.32 -7.48 2.56
CA LEU A 288 -15.82 -7.79 3.89
C LEU A 288 -15.10 -9.06 4.38
N TRP A 289 -14.22 -8.91 5.35
CA TRP A 289 -13.58 -10.03 6.02
C TRP A 289 -14.55 -10.71 6.96
N ILE A 290 -14.46 -12.04 7.04
CA ILE A 290 -15.35 -12.86 7.86
C ILE A 290 -14.52 -13.81 8.71
N ASN A 291 -14.60 -13.68 10.03
CA ASN A 291 -13.92 -14.58 10.95
C ASN A 291 -14.69 -15.89 11.12
N GLN A 292 -14.27 -16.90 10.40
CA GLN A 292 -14.95 -18.19 10.35
C GLN A 292 -14.68 -19.06 11.58
N ALA A 293 -13.57 -18.82 12.28
CA ALA A 293 -13.24 -19.54 13.51
C ALA A 293 -14.14 -19.18 14.70
N LYS A 294 -14.85 -18.03 14.65
CA LYS A 294 -15.92 -17.74 15.62
C LYS A 294 -17.09 -18.71 15.50
N GLY A 295 -17.18 -19.46 14.41
CA GLY A 295 -18.24 -20.42 14.19
C GLY A 295 -19.62 -19.79 13.96
N GLY A 296 -20.68 -20.56 14.25
CA GLY A 296 -22.05 -20.12 14.06
C GLY A 296 -22.43 -19.95 12.57
N PRO A 297 -23.43 -19.12 12.26
CA PRO A 297 -23.91 -18.97 10.89
C PRO A 297 -22.84 -18.47 9.89
N LEU A 298 -21.89 -17.64 10.33
CA LEU A 298 -20.84 -17.12 9.44
C LEU A 298 -19.85 -18.19 8.95
N ALA A 299 -19.76 -19.33 9.63
CA ALA A 299 -18.96 -20.47 9.16
C ALA A 299 -19.57 -21.19 7.95
N ASP A 300 -20.89 -20.99 7.70
CA ASP A 300 -21.60 -21.60 6.58
C ASP A 300 -21.40 -20.80 5.28
N PRO A 301 -20.82 -21.40 4.21
CA PRO A 301 -20.68 -20.74 2.92
C PRO A 301 -22.00 -20.21 2.33
N LYS A 302 -23.13 -20.88 2.60
CA LYS A 302 -24.44 -20.43 2.11
C LYS A 302 -24.87 -19.12 2.76
N VAL A 303 -24.58 -18.95 4.03
CA VAL A 303 -24.81 -17.67 4.73
C VAL A 303 -23.93 -16.56 4.14
N ARG A 304 -22.64 -16.83 3.87
CA ARG A 304 -21.74 -15.86 3.25
C ARG A 304 -22.18 -15.49 1.83
N GLN A 305 -22.63 -16.46 1.02
CA GLN A 305 -23.23 -16.20 -0.29
C GLN A 305 -24.51 -15.34 -0.19
N ALA A 306 -25.34 -15.57 0.82
CA ALA A 306 -26.53 -14.77 1.06
C ALA A 306 -26.18 -13.33 1.49
N ILE A 307 -25.18 -13.15 2.36
CA ILE A 307 -24.64 -11.83 2.72
C ILE A 307 -24.16 -11.11 1.46
N SER A 308 -23.34 -11.74 0.63
CA SER A 308 -22.85 -11.17 -0.64
C SER A 308 -23.98 -10.74 -1.57
N ALA A 309 -25.04 -11.57 -1.69
CA ALA A 309 -26.21 -11.25 -2.51
C ALA A 309 -27.05 -10.09 -1.93
N GLY A 310 -26.98 -9.83 -0.63
CA GLY A 310 -27.67 -8.75 0.06
C GLY A 310 -26.95 -7.41 0.02
N ILE A 311 -25.69 -7.37 -0.42
CA ILE A 311 -24.89 -6.15 -0.49
C ILE A 311 -25.18 -5.37 -1.78
N ASN A 312 -25.47 -4.09 -1.63
CA ASN A 312 -25.55 -3.12 -2.73
C ASN A 312 -24.20 -2.41 -2.88
N ARG A 313 -23.32 -2.98 -3.70
CA ARG A 313 -21.96 -2.49 -3.97
C ARG A 313 -21.96 -1.11 -4.62
N GLN A 314 -22.93 -0.83 -5.49
CA GLN A 314 -23.08 0.49 -6.10
C GLN A 314 -23.36 1.57 -5.04
N GLN A 315 -24.09 1.22 -3.98
CA GLN A 315 -24.37 2.17 -2.91
C GLN A 315 -23.13 2.38 -2.01
N LEU A 316 -22.30 1.35 -1.78
CA LEU A 316 -21.01 1.49 -1.09
C LEU A 316 -20.12 2.44 -1.90
N SER A 317 -19.90 2.15 -3.16
CA SER A 317 -19.10 2.99 -4.07
C SER A 317 -19.56 4.46 -4.05
N VAL A 318 -20.85 4.74 -4.20
CA VAL A 318 -21.33 6.13 -4.35
C VAL A 318 -21.42 6.88 -3.02
N LYS A 319 -21.77 6.20 -1.92
CA LYS A 319 -22.03 6.85 -0.63
C LYS A 319 -20.89 6.69 0.37
N GLY A 320 -20.19 5.58 0.36
CA GLY A 320 -18.99 5.34 1.15
C GLY A 320 -17.80 6.03 0.50
N GLU A 321 -17.54 5.72 -0.78
CA GLU A 321 -16.32 6.06 -1.50
C GLU A 321 -16.49 7.19 -2.53
N TYR A 322 -17.56 7.97 -2.45
CA TYR A 322 -17.83 9.11 -3.36
C TYR A 322 -17.77 8.78 -4.85
N GLY A 323 -17.84 7.50 -5.24
CA GLY A 323 -17.77 7.00 -6.60
C GLY A 323 -16.33 6.79 -7.11
N TYR A 324 -15.33 6.91 -6.27
CA TYR A 324 -13.92 6.73 -6.67
C TYR A 324 -13.52 5.27 -6.73
N GLU A 325 -14.08 4.43 -5.88
CA GLU A 325 -13.88 3.00 -5.90
C GLU A 325 -15.00 2.29 -6.66
N ALA A 326 -14.65 1.62 -7.73
CA ALA A 326 -15.64 0.94 -8.57
C ALA A 326 -16.19 -0.33 -7.86
N PRO A 327 -17.50 -0.61 -7.97
CA PRO A 327 -18.07 -1.86 -7.45
C PRO A 327 -17.34 -3.08 -8.00
N ALA A 328 -17.05 -4.07 -7.16
CA ALA A 328 -16.51 -5.33 -7.62
C ALA A 328 -17.52 -6.03 -8.54
N THR A 329 -17.06 -6.42 -9.72
CA THR A 329 -17.86 -7.08 -10.76
C THR A 329 -17.67 -8.59 -10.81
N SER A 330 -16.63 -9.09 -10.13
CA SER A 330 -16.27 -10.50 -10.08
C SER A 330 -16.15 -10.99 -8.64
N SER A 331 -16.65 -12.19 -8.40
CA SER A 331 -16.48 -12.89 -7.12
C SER A 331 -15.10 -13.55 -6.97
N SER A 332 -14.25 -13.44 -7.97
CA SER A 332 -12.91 -14.04 -7.96
C SER A 332 -11.96 -13.48 -6.91
N GLY A 333 -12.22 -12.26 -6.41
CA GLY A 333 -11.30 -11.53 -5.53
C GLY A 333 -10.13 -10.85 -6.26
N LEU A 334 -10.05 -10.94 -7.59
CA LEU A 334 -9.00 -10.27 -8.37
C LEU A 334 -9.22 -8.76 -8.44
N ILE A 335 -8.12 -8.01 -8.55
CA ILE A 335 -8.12 -6.56 -8.77
C ILE A 335 -8.33 -6.28 -10.26
N LEU A 336 -9.51 -5.82 -10.63
CA LEU A 336 -9.82 -5.56 -12.04
C LEU A 336 -9.83 -4.05 -12.34
N PRO A 337 -9.29 -3.63 -13.51
CA PRO A 337 -8.83 -4.47 -14.62
C PRO A 337 -7.36 -4.94 -14.55
N ALA A 338 -6.56 -4.51 -13.58
CA ALA A 338 -5.11 -4.77 -13.54
C ALA A 338 -4.77 -6.28 -13.66
N GLN A 339 -5.53 -7.13 -13.00
CA GLN A 339 -5.33 -8.59 -12.99
C GLN A 339 -6.25 -9.35 -13.98
N GLN A 340 -6.88 -8.65 -14.93
CA GLN A 340 -7.85 -9.24 -15.89
C GLN A 340 -7.31 -10.47 -16.63
N GLN A 341 -6.01 -10.51 -16.91
CA GLN A 341 -5.37 -11.63 -17.61
C GLN A 341 -5.40 -12.96 -16.85
N PHE A 342 -5.58 -12.91 -15.53
CA PHE A 342 -5.63 -14.09 -14.66
C PHE A 342 -7.06 -14.56 -14.39
N LEU A 343 -8.07 -13.75 -14.69
CA LEU A 343 -9.46 -14.02 -14.36
C LEU A 343 -10.01 -15.26 -15.08
N ASP A 344 -10.56 -16.22 -14.34
CA ASP A 344 -11.40 -17.27 -14.94
C ASP A 344 -12.62 -16.61 -15.59
N SER A 345 -12.75 -16.80 -16.90
CA SER A 345 -13.82 -16.20 -17.71
C SER A 345 -15.23 -16.52 -17.20
N LYS A 346 -15.42 -17.59 -16.46
CA LYS A 346 -16.70 -17.98 -15.84
C LYS A 346 -17.11 -17.06 -14.70
N LEU A 347 -16.17 -16.36 -14.09
CA LEU A 347 -16.39 -15.43 -12.98
C LEU A 347 -16.45 -13.97 -13.46
N ALA A 348 -16.31 -13.73 -14.76
CA ALA A 348 -16.42 -12.39 -15.31
C ALA A 348 -17.84 -11.85 -15.15
N ASN A 349 -17.98 -10.73 -14.42
CA ASN A 349 -19.27 -10.05 -14.17
C ASN A 349 -20.34 -10.92 -13.48
N ASP A 350 -19.93 -11.86 -12.62
CA ASP A 350 -20.83 -12.74 -11.88
C ASP A 350 -21.38 -12.12 -10.58
N LEU A 351 -20.83 -10.98 -10.13
CA LEU A 351 -21.37 -10.19 -9.03
C LEU A 351 -22.34 -9.11 -9.52
N SER A 352 -23.49 -9.03 -8.83
CA SER A 352 -24.42 -7.91 -9.02
C SER A 352 -23.92 -6.67 -8.32
N PRO A 353 -23.97 -5.48 -8.95
CA PRO A 353 -23.68 -4.21 -8.28
C PRO A 353 -24.78 -3.82 -7.28
N THR A 354 -25.98 -4.42 -7.36
CA THR A 354 -27.13 -4.12 -6.49
C THR A 354 -27.55 -5.31 -5.66
N ALA A 355 -28.11 -5.04 -4.48
CA ALA A 355 -28.64 -6.06 -3.60
C ALA A 355 -29.79 -6.84 -4.26
N ASN A 356 -29.85 -8.15 -4.00
CA ASN A 356 -30.90 -9.04 -4.49
C ASN A 356 -31.55 -9.82 -3.34
N ALA A 357 -32.59 -9.24 -2.74
CA ALA A 357 -33.33 -9.86 -1.63
C ALA A 357 -33.96 -11.20 -1.99
N GLY A 358 -34.38 -11.38 -3.26
CA GLY A 358 -34.91 -12.66 -3.75
C GLY A 358 -33.86 -13.78 -3.74
N LYS A 359 -32.62 -13.46 -4.16
CA LYS A 359 -31.49 -14.39 -4.11
C LYS A 359 -31.10 -14.73 -2.64
N VAL A 360 -31.11 -13.74 -1.74
CA VAL A 360 -30.88 -13.97 -0.29
C VAL A 360 -31.90 -14.95 0.26
N SER A 361 -33.21 -14.70 -0.01
CA SER A 361 -34.28 -15.57 0.44
C SER A 361 -34.18 -17.00 -0.14
N SER A 362 -33.90 -17.11 -1.44
CA SER A 362 -33.72 -18.40 -2.10
C SER A 362 -32.58 -19.23 -1.50
N ILE A 363 -31.40 -18.61 -1.30
CA ILE A 363 -30.23 -19.29 -0.73
C ILE A 363 -30.53 -19.77 0.69
N LEU A 364 -31.02 -18.87 1.56
CA LEU A 364 -31.25 -19.22 2.96
C LEU A 364 -32.38 -20.21 3.18
N THR A 365 -33.46 -20.10 2.41
CA THR A 365 -34.56 -21.09 2.46
C THR A 365 -34.09 -22.48 2.00
N ALA A 366 -33.30 -22.54 0.92
CA ALA A 366 -32.77 -23.81 0.42
C ALA A 366 -31.79 -24.45 1.43
N ASP A 367 -31.14 -23.66 2.26
CA ASP A 367 -30.27 -24.13 3.35
C ASP A 367 -31.01 -24.38 4.68
N GLY A 368 -32.34 -24.28 4.70
CA GLY A 368 -33.20 -24.60 5.85
C GLY A 368 -33.35 -23.49 6.87
N TYR A 369 -33.01 -22.23 6.51
CA TYR A 369 -33.34 -21.05 7.31
C TYR A 369 -34.79 -20.62 7.08
N SER A 370 -35.41 -20.05 8.11
CA SER A 370 -36.72 -19.39 8.03
C SER A 370 -36.68 -18.09 8.83
N LYS A 371 -37.58 -17.15 8.53
CA LYS A 371 -37.65 -15.92 9.32
C LYS A 371 -38.31 -16.19 10.67
N ASP A 372 -37.70 -15.67 11.72
CA ASP A 372 -38.24 -15.68 13.08
C ASP A 372 -39.36 -14.64 13.27
N SER A 373 -39.89 -14.53 14.49
CA SER A 373 -40.96 -13.57 14.85
C SER A 373 -40.56 -12.09 14.71
N LYS A 374 -39.24 -11.80 14.64
CA LYS A 374 -38.70 -10.47 14.44
C LYS A 374 -38.42 -10.15 12.97
N GLY A 375 -38.58 -11.16 12.09
CA GLY A 375 -38.31 -11.04 10.66
C GLY A 375 -36.86 -11.35 10.26
N PHE A 376 -36.03 -11.84 11.17
CA PHE A 376 -34.65 -12.24 10.89
C PHE A 376 -34.53 -13.71 10.52
N TRP A 377 -33.56 -14.03 9.66
CA TRP A 377 -33.28 -15.40 9.25
C TRP A 377 -32.64 -16.18 10.39
N ALA A 378 -33.22 -17.34 10.71
CA ALA A 378 -32.78 -18.24 11.77
C ALA A 378 -32.89 -19.69 11.35
N LYS A 379 -32.01 -20.56 11.89
CA LYS A 379 -32.00 -22.02 11.69
C LYS A 379 -31.73 -22.68 13.04
N GLY A 380 -32.63 -23.60 13.46
CA GLY A 380 -32.52 -24.25 14.77
C GLY A 380 -32.51 -23.26 15.95
N GLY A 381 -33.27 -22.18 15.87
CA GLY A 381 -33.35 -21.14 16.90
C GLY A 381 -32.13 -20.18 16.95
N LYS A 382 -31.16 -20.34 16.05
CA LYS A 382 -29.99 -19.44 15.94
C LYS A 382 -30.23 -18.46 14.79
N GLU A 383 -30.29 -17.19 15.14
CA GLU A 383 -30.41 -16.06 14.22
C GLU A 383 -29.08 -15.83 13.47
N ILE A 384 -29.14 -15.43 12.21
CA ILE A 384 -27.97 -14.89 11.51
C ILE A 384 -27.75 -13.48 12.03
N SER A 385 -26.74 -13.32 12.89
CA SER A 385 -26.36 -12.04 13.45
C SER A 385 -24.84 -11.87 13.49
N PHE A 386 -24.37 -10.64 13.24
CA PHE A 386 -22.95 -10.30 13.33
C PHE A 386 -22.75 -8.79 13.48
N SER A 387 -21.55 -8.40 13.97
CA SER A 387 -21.06 -7.03 13.92
C SER A 387 -20.08 -6.84 12.77
N VAL A 388 -20.13 -5.66 12.16
CA VAL A 388 -19.08 -5.14 11.28
C VAL A 388 -18.24 -4.20 12.10
N GLU A 389 -17.01 -4.59 12.40
CA GLU A 389 -16.06 -3.82 13.20
C GLU A 389 -15.18 -2.98 12.28
N ASP A 390 -15.12 -1.66 12.53
CA ASP A 390 -14.27 -0.77 11.76
C ASP A 390 -13.81 0.43 12.59
N PRO A 391 -12.61 0.99 12.31
CA PRO A 391 -12.16 2.19 12.96
C PRO A 391 -13.03 3.40 12.61
N THR A 392 -13.52 4.10 13.62
CA THR A 392 -14.29 5.34 13.40
C THR A 392 -13.47 6.45 12.74
N ALA A 393 -12.13 6.33 12.76
CA ALA A 393 -11.22 7.25 12.09
C ALA A 393 -11.06 6.98 10.59
N PHE A 394 -11.39 5.78 10.11
CA PHE A 394 -11.43 5.42 8.68
C PHE A 394 -12.84 5.74 8.17
N THR A 395 -13.05 7.00 7.82
CA THR A 395 -14.39 7.56 7.60
C THR A 395 -15.12 6.91 6.43
N ASP A 396 -14.42 6.48 5.41
CA ASP A 396 -14.83 5.72 4.24
C ASP A 396 -15.31 4.31 4.62
N TYR A 397 -14.44 3.46 5.11
CA TYR A 397 -14.77 2.08 5.49
C TYR A 397 -15.74 2.00 6.67
N TYR A 398 -15.69 2.96 7.60
CA TYR A 398 -16.70 3.04 8.64
C TYR A 398 -18.09 3.37 8.09
N ALA A 399 -18.19 4.23 7.07
CA ALA A 399 -19.44 4.49 6.37
C ALA A 399 -19.93 3.24 5.62
N ASP A 400 -19.02 2.49 4.99
CA ASP A 400 -19.35 1.21 4.37
C ASP A 400 -19.86 0.18 5.36
N ALA A 401 -19.25 0.06 6.53
CA ALA A 401 -19.74 -0.80 7.61
C ALA A 401 -21.18 -0.45 8.01
N GLN A 402 -21.49 0.86 8.14
CA GLN A 402 -22.85 1.34 8.43
C GLN A 402 -23.84 0.99 7.30
N LEU A 403 -23.44 1.18 6.04
CA LEU A 403 -24.25 0.85 4.88
C LEU A 403 -24.53 -0.65 4.81
N ILE A 404 -23.50 -1.49 5.00
CA ILE A 404 -23.63 -2.97 5.00
C ILE A 404 -24.59 -3.41 6.11
N ALA A 405 -24.44 -2.90 7.33
CA ALA A 405 -25.34 -3.25 8.43
C ALA A 405 -26.80 -2.88 8.12
N GLY A 406 -27.03 -1.71 7.52
CA GLY A 406 -28.36 -1.29 7.07
C GLY A 406 -28.94 -2.18 5.97
N GLN A 407 -28.15 -2.54 4.97
CA GLN A 407 -28.52 -3.42 3.86
C GLN A 407 -28.86 -4.82 4.36
N MET A 408 -28.08 -5.36 5.28
CA MET A 408 -28.33 -6.68 5.88
C MET A 408 -29.66 -6.71 6.63
N LYS A 409 -29.95 -5.67 7.44
CA LYS A 409 -31.25 -5.57 8.12
C LYS A 409 -32.42 -5.54 7.14
N ALA A 410 -32.27 -4.85 6.01
CA ALA A 410 -33.31 -4.76 4.98
C ALA A 410 -33.64 -6.13 4.35
N VAL A 411 -32.71 -7.06 4.32
CA VAL A 411 -32.92 -8.43 3.80
C VAL A 411 -33.20 -9.45 4.91
N GLY A 412 -33.28 -9.03 6.18
CA GLY A 412 -33.61 -9.88 7.33
C GLY A 412 -32.41 -10.58 7.95
N ILE A 413 -31.21 -10.02 7.83
CA ILE A 413 -29.99 -10.45 8.53
C ILE A 413 -29.66 -9.40 9.59
N ASN A 414 -29.47 -9.82 10.86
CA ASN A 414 -29.25 -8.90 11.97
C ASN A 414 -27.78 -8.49 12.07
N ALA A 415 -27.41 -7.45 11.32
CA ALA A 415 -26.06 -6.87 11.38
C ALA A 415 -26.02 -5.57 12.18
N THR A 416 -24.97 -5.35 12.92
CA THR A 416 -24.67 -4.13 13.68
C THR A 416 -23.30 -3.59 13.31
N VAL A 417 -23.00 -2.34 13.65
CA VAL A 417 -21.66 -1.75 13.50
C VAL A 417 -21.00 -1.69 14.87
N ASP A 418 -19.73 -2.01 14.93
CA ASP A 418 -18.88 -1.86 16.10
C ASP A 418 -17.74 -0.88 15.74
N GLY A 419 -17.86 0.36 16.21
CA GLY A 419 -16.91 1.43 15.95
C GLY A 419 -15.80 1.44 17.00
N VAL A 420 -14.57 1.14 16.61
CA VAL A 420 -13.42 1.03 17.51
C VAL A 420 -12.33 2.06 17.19
N ALA A 421 -11.32 2.16 18.05
CA ALA A 421 -10.10 2.91 17.74
C ALA A 421 -9.20 2.09 16.80
N ALA A 422 -8.50 2.75 15.86
CA ALA A 422 -7.67 2.06 14.89
C ALA A 422 -6.61 1.11 15.51
N PRO A 423 -5.87 1.46 16.58
CA PRO A 423 -4.94 0.53 17.21
C PRO A 423 -5.61 -0.73 17.79
N SER A 424 -6.84 -0.60 18.31
CA SER A 424 -7.62 -1.75 18.81
C SER A 424 -8.04 -2.65 17.66
N TRP A 425 -8.53 -2.06 16.56
CA TRP A 425 -8.94 -2.79 15.38
C TRP A 425 -7.83 -3.67 14.80
N PHE A 426 -6.62 -3.12 14.65
CA PHE A 426 -5.48 -3.91 14.16
C PHE A 426 -5.18 -5.11 15.07
N THR A 427 -5.27 -4.94 16.39
CA THR A 427 -5.10 -6.02 17.36
C THR A 427 -6.23 -7.05 17.26
N ASP A 428 -7.48 -6.61 17.22
CA ASP A 428 -8.65 -7.48 17.16
C ASP A 428 -8.68 -8.33 15.89
N VAL A 429 -8.32 -7.74 14.75
CA VAL A 429 -8.20 -8.45 13.49
C VAL A 429 -7.08 -9.51 13.55
N GLN A 430 -5.89 -9.14 14.01
CA GLN A 430 -4.77 -10.05 14.13
C GLN A 430 -5.05 -11.19 15.11
N ASP A 431 -5.63 -10.90 16.26
CA ASP A 431 -5.93 -11.89 17.31
C ASP A 431 -7.24 -12.66 17.06
N GLY A 432 -8.04 -12.22 16.07
CA GLY A 432 -9.33 -12.85 15.71
C GLY A 432 -10.45 -12.52 16.67
N ASN A 433 -10.45 -11.32 17.25
CA ASN A 433 -11.51 -10.88 18.15
C ASN A 433 -12.73 -10.29 17.44
N PHE A 434 -12.64 -9.97 16.16
CA PHE A 434 -13.72 -9.46 15.32
C PHE A 434 -14.66 -10.58 14.81
N GLN A 435 -15.86 -10.21 14.32
CA GLN A 435 -16.76 -11.11 13.57
C GLN A 435 -16.65 -10.85 12.06
N THR A 436 -16.86 -9.63 11.62
CA THR A 436 -16.61 -9.16 10.26
C THR A 436 -15.97 -7.78 10.31
N ALA A 437 -15.23 -7.40 9.27
CA ALA A 437 -14.61 -6.07 9.13
C ALA A 437 -14.54 -5.70 7.64
N VAL A 438 -14.68 -4.41 7.30
CA VAL A 438 -14.39 -3.92 5.96
C VAL A 438 -12.90 -3.61 5.90
N HIS A 439 -12.22 -4.06 4.84
CA HIS A 439 -10.80 -3.77 4.68
C HIS A 439 -10.33 -4.02 3.25
N TRP A 440 -9.24 -3.37 2.88
CA TRP A 440 -8.54 -3.75 1.65
C TRP A 440 -7.97 -5.17 1.77
N GLY A 441 -8.11 -5.94 0.72
CA GLY A 441 -7.58 -7.28 0.60
C GLY A 441 -6.36 -7.29 -0.29
N GLY A 442 -5.22 -7.55 0.30
CA GLY A 442 -3.98 -7.65 -0.44
C GLY A 442 -2.85 -7.86 0.54
N GLY A 443 -1.77 -8.51 0.15
CA GLY A 443 -0.69 -8.88 1.08
C GLY A 443 -0.25 -7.75 2.01
N ALA A 444 0.43 -8.08 3.10
CA ALA A 444 0.88 -7.13 4.10
C ALA A 444 1.58 -5.92 3.45
N GLY A 445 1.02 -4.73 3.58
CA GLY A 445 1.54 -3.50 3.01
C GLY A 445 1.07 -3.18 1.60
N GLY A 446 0.06 -3.90 1.08
CA GLY A 446 -0.67 -3.35 0.05
C GLY A 446 -0.64 -3.74 -1.38
N THR A 447 -0.68 -2.74 -2.08
CA THR A 447 -1.08 -2.52 -3.45
C THR A 447 -0.03 -2.96 -4.45
N SER A 448 1.23 -2.96 -4.06
CA SER A 448 2.37 -3.12 -4.97
C SER A 448 2.64 -4.56 -5.43
N ASN A 449 1.87 -5.56 -4.98
CA ASN A 449 2.06 -6.93 -5.49
C ASN A 449 1.25 -7.14 -6.77
N PRO A 450 1.89 -7.18 -7.95
CA PRO A 450 1.20 -7.28 -9.23
C PRO A 450 0.53 -8.64 -9.48
N TYR A 451 0.78 -9.64 -8.65
CA TYR A 451 0.30 -11.00 -8.86
C TYR A 451 -0.82 -11.37 -7.89
N PRO A 452 -1.95 -11.94 -8.38
CA PRO A 452 -3.11 -12.26 -7.54
C PRO A 452 -2.82 -13.34 -6.49
N PHE A 453 -1.74 -14.08 -6.63
CA PHE A 453 -1.36 -15.13 -5.68
C PHE A 453 -1.24 -14.59 -4.24
N GLY A 454 -0.65 -13.41 -4.05
CA GLY A 454 -0.51 -12.79 -2.73
C GLY A 454 -1.83 -12.55 -2.02
N GLN A 455 -2.88 -12.17 -2.76
CA GLN A 455 -4.23 -11.98 -2.22
C GLN A 455 -4.81 -13.30 -1.69
N PHE A 456 -4.74 -14.37 -2.48
CA PHE A 456 -5.22 -15.68 -2.07
C PHE A 456 -4.43 -16.26 -0.90
N GLN A 457 -3.11 -16.07 -0.89
CA GLN A 457 -2.28 -16.43 0.26
C GLN A 457 -2.74 -15.68 1.51
N TYR A 458 -2.99 -14.38 1.39
CA TYR A 458 -3.44 -13.52 2.47
C TYR A 458 -4.79 -13.96 3.06
N TRP A 459 -5.71 -14.49 2.24
CA TRP A 459 -7.05 -14.88 2.68
C TRP A 459 -7.19 -16.36 3.04
N MET A 460 -6.35 -17.24 2.48
CA MET A 460 -6.60 -18.69 2.49
C MET A 460 -5.44 -19.56 2.99
N ASP A 461 -4.22 -19.00 3.14
CA ASP A 461 -3.08 -19.82 3.57
C ASP A 461 -3.18 -20.19 5.05
N ASN A 462 -3.36 -21.48 5.31
CA ASN A 462 -3.47 -22.03 6.67
C ASN A 462 -2.16 -21.90 7.46
N THR A 463 -1.03 -21.74 6.81
CA THR A 463 0.29 -21.64 7.48
C THR A 463 0.54 -20.26 8.07
N LEU A 464 -0.23 -19.25 7.62
CA LEU A 464 -0.11 -17.85 8.03
C LEU A 464 -1.14 -17.44 9.08
N THR A 465 -2.13 -18.31 9.37
CA THR A 465 -3.15 -18.05 10.40
C THR A 465 -2.72 -18.54 11.79
N ALA A 466 -3.50 -18.17 12.81
CA ALA A 466 -3.29 -18.54 14.19
C ALA A 466 -4.61 -18.95 14.86
N LYS A 467 -4.55 -19.56 16.04
CA LYS A 467 -5.73 -19.79 16.88
C LYS A 467 -6.32 -18.45 17.35
N LEU A 468 -7.62 -18.44 17.64
CA LEU A 468 -8.26 -17.27 18.27
C LEU A 468 -7.51 -16.86 19.53
N GLY A 469 -7.28 -15.56 19.70
CA GLY A 469 -6.50 -14.98 20.78
C GLY A 469 -4.98 -15.02 20.58
N ALA A 470 -4.51 -15.46 19.40
CA ALA A 470 -3.10 -15.40 19.02
C ALA A 470 -2.96 -14.65 17.69
N SER A 471 -1.93 -13.81 17.60
CA SER A 471 -1.69 -12.97 16.43
C SER A 471 -1.36 -13.80 15.19
N ALA A 472 -2.17 -13.65 14.14
CA ALA A 472 -1.97 -14.25 12.83
C ALA A 472 -1.12 -13.32 11.95
N ALA A 473 -0.27 -13.89 11.11
CA ALA A 473 0.50 -13.13 10.14
C ALA A 473 -0.38 -12.66 8.96
N SER A 474 -1.35 -13.48 8.57
CA SER A 474 -2.41 -13.18 7.61
C SER A 474 -3.55 -14.21 7.76
N ASN A 475 -4.44 -14.35 6.78
CA ASN A 475 -5.64 -15.18 6.86
C ASN A 475 -6.42 -14.88 8.16
N TYR A 476 -6.67 -13.60 8.39
CA TYR A 476 -7.33 -13.11 9.61
C TYR A 476 -8.75 -13.66 9.78
N GLY A 477 -9.41 -14.03 8.68
CA GLY A 477 -10.67 -14.78 8.69
C GLY A 477 -10.55 -16.22 9.20
N ARG A 478 -9.33 -16.71 9.39
CA ARG A 478 -9.04 -18.09 9.87
C ARG A 478 -9.71 -19.15 9.01
N TYR A 479 -9.81 -18.84 7.72
CA TYR A 479 -10.35 -19.77 6.74
C TYR A 479 -9.46 -21.00 6.61
N SER A 480 -10.04 -22.18 6.53
CA SER A 480 -9.31 -23.43 6.41
C SER A 480 -9.95 -24.33 5.36
N ASN A 481 -9.22 -24.58 4.27
CA ASN A 481 -9.64 -25.46 3.19
C ASN A 481 -8.41 -26.19 2.61
N SER A 482 -8.41 -27.53 2.67
CA SER A 482 -7.28 -28.34 2.20
C SER A 482 -7.03 -28.22 0.70
N LYS A 483 -8.07 -27.97 -0.10
CA LYS A 483 -7.96 -27.77 -1.55
C LYS A 483 -7.32 -26.42 -1.88
N ALA A 484 -7.67 -25.36 -1.13
CA ALA A 484 -7.02 -24.06 -1.24
C ALA A 484 -5.54 -24.17 -0.89
N GLN A 485 -5.20 -24.81 0.25
CA GLN A 485 -3.81 -25.02 0.66
C GLN A 485 -3.01 -25.82 -0.37
N ALA A 486 -3.60 -26.86 -0.96
CA ALA A 486 -2.94 -27.64 -2.00
C ALA A 486 -2.69 -26.80 -3.27
N ALA A 487 -3.63 -25.91 -3.65
CA ALA A 487 -3.47 -25.02 -4.79
C ALA A 487 -2.39 -23.94 -4.54
N ILE A 488 -2.36 -23.35 -3.34
CA ILE A 488 -1.31 -22.41 -2.88
C ILE A 488 0.06 -23.10 -3.01
N THR A 489 0.22 -24.26 -2.39
CA THR A 489 1.49 -25.01 -2.43
C THR A 489 1.90 -25.40 -3.86
N ALA A 490 0.94 -25.81 -4.71
CA ALA A 490 1.22 -26.17 -6.09
C ALA A 490 1.66 -24.94 -6.92
N PHE A 491 1.03 -23.77 -6.69
CA PHE A 491 1.41 -22.51 -7.33
C PHE A 491 2.85 -22.12 -6.99
N GLU A 492 3.21 -22.18 -5.71
CA GLU A 492 4.56 -21.84 -5.22
C GLU A 492 5.66 -22.71 -5.84
N ASN A 493 5.34 -23.96 -6.11
CA ASN A 493 6.31 -24.94 -6.58
C ASN A 493 6.51 -24.98 -8.10
N THR A 494 5.86 -24.11 -8.86
CA THR A 494 5.99 -24.10 -10.34
C THR A 494 6.22 -22.69 -10.89
N ASN A 495 7.00 -22.61 -11.97
CA ASN A 495 7.11 -21.42 -12.82
C ASN A 495 6.42 -21.60 -14.19
N ASN A 496 5.69 -22.68 -14.35
CA ASN A 496 4.91 -22.91 -15.56
C ASN A 496 3.63 -22.07 -15.50
N ALA A 497 3.50 -21.09 -16.38
CA ALA A 497 2.37 -20.14 -16.38
C ALA A 497 1.01 -20.83 -16.51
N ALA A 498 0.89 -21.91 -17.30
CA ALA A 498 -0.37 -22.63 -17.46
C ALA A 498 -0.75 -23.40 -16.18
N GLU A 499 0.22 -23.98 -15.47
CA GLU A 499 -0.04 -24.64 -14.19
C GLU A 499 -0.33 -23.60 -13.10
N GLN A 500 0.35 -22.45 -13.07
CA GLN A 500 0.03 -21.34 -12.17
C GLN A 500 -1.40 -20.86 -12.40
N GLN A 501 -1.79 -20.60 -13.65
CA GLN A 501 -3.16 -20.20 -13.99
C GLN A 501 -4.20 -21.22 -13.53
N LYS A 502 -3.95 -22.51 -13.70
CA LYS A 502 -4.83 -23.57 -13.22
C LYS A 502 -5.01 -23.52 -11.69
N GLN A 503 -3.95 -23.25 -10.94
CA GLN A 503 -4.04 -23.13 -9.49
C GLN A 503 -4.80 -21.85 -9.09
N LEU A 504 -4.57 -20.72 -9.77
CA LEU A 504 -5.35 -19.49 -9.58
C LEU A 504 -6.83 -19.74 -9.82
N ASN A 505 -7.23 -20.41 -10.91
CA ASN A 505 -8.63 -20.72 -11.19
C ASN A 505 -9.27 -21.58 -10.09
N ILE A 506 -8.49 -22.45 -9.42
CA ILE A 506 -8.99 -23.21 -8.25
C ILE A 506 -9.25 -22.26 -7.08
N LEU A 507 -8.33 -21.33 -6.80
CA LEU A 507 -8.45 -20.36 -5.71
C LEU A 507 -9.59 -19.37 -5.96
N GLU A 508 -9.70 -18.84 -7.17
CA GLU A 508 -10.83 -18.00 -7.60
C GLU A 508 -12.19 -18.70 -7.44
N ASN A 509 -12.26 -19.97 -7.82
CA ASN A 509 -13.49 -20.76 -7.66
C ASN A 509 -13.83 -20.97 -6.18
N ILE A 510 -12.84 -21.17 -5.32
CA ILE A 510 -13.06 -21.27 -3.87
C ILE A 510 -13.54 -19.93 -3.33
N GLU A 511 -12.91 -18.81 -3.73
CA GLU A 511 -13.34 -17.47 -3.34
C GLU A 511 -14.79 -17.22 -3.74
N SER A 512 -15.15 -17.55 -4.96
CA SER A 512 -16.52 -17.40 -5.47
C SER A 512 -17.55 -18.28 -4.77
N THR A 513 -17.22 -19.53 -4.46
CA THR A 513 -18.20 -20.52 -3.97
C THR A 513 -18.27 -20.63 -2.46
N GLU A 514 -17.15 -20.41 -1.77
CA GLU A 514 -17.09 -20.50 -0.30
C GLU A 514 -16.99 -19.11 0.37
N MET A 515 -16.60 -18.09 -0.40
CA MET A 515 -16.50 -16.70 0.07
C MET A 515 -15.78 -16.56 1.40
N PRO A 516 -14.50 -16.99 1.52
CA PRO A 516 -13.69 -16.70 2.69
C PRO A 516 -13.63 -15.21 3.00
N THR A 517 -13.67 -14.38 1.97
CA THR A 517 -13.97 -12.93 2.02
C THR A 517 -15.13 -12.60 1.07
N ILE A 518 -15.68 -11.41 1.12
CA ILE A 518 -16.70 -10.96 0.16
C ILE A 518 -16.18 -9.71 -0.54
N PRO A 519 -15.85 -9.80 -1.86
CA PRO A 519 -15.42 -8.64 -2.63
C PRO A 519 -16.51 -7.55 -2.67
N LEU A 520 -16.14 -6.32 -2.34
CA LEU A 520 -17.03 -5.16 -2.29
C LEU A 520 -16.74 -4.19 -3.44
N MET A 521 -15.52 -3.70 -3.54
CA MET A 521 -15.08 -2.69 -4.49
C MET A 521 -13.61 -2.93 -4.91
N TYR A 522 -13.17 -2.24 -5.93
CA TYR A 522 -11.75 -2.13 -6.30
C TYR A 522 -11.22 -0.86 -5.65
N GLY A 523 -10.37 -1.04 -4.65
CA GLY A 523 -9.81 0.03 -3.84
C GLY A 523 -8.90 0.95 -4.67
N ALA A 524 -9.05 2.24 -4.45
CA ALA A 524 -8.30 3.27 -5.16
C ALA A 524 -6.86 3.37 -4.64
N ASP A 525 -5.89 3.48 -5.55
CA ASP A 525 -4.60 4.07 -5.24
C ASP A 525 -4.72 5.56 -5.48
N TRP A 526 -4.71 6.31 -4.37
CA TRP A 526 -5.02 7.73 -4.38
C TRP A 526 -3.88 8.52 -5.03
N ASN A 527 -4.21 9.30 -6.06
CA ASN A 527 -3.23 10.08 -6.81
C ASN A 527 -3.85 11.34 -7.41
N GLU A 528 -3.70 12.44 -6.73
CA GLU A 528 -3.97 13.79 -7.21
C GLU A 528 -2.67 14.48 -7.59
N TYR A 529 -2.61 15.05 -8.78
CA TYR A 529 -1.40 15.68 -9.27
C TYR A 529 -1.66 16.94 -10.09
N SER A 530 -0.68 17.84 -10.11
CA SER A 530 -0.74 19.05 -10.92
C SER A 530 0.27 19.04 -12.06
N THR A 531 -0.20 19.39 -13.26
CA THR A 531 0.65 19.55 -14.46
C THR A 531 1.12 20.99 -14.66
N ALA A 532 0.80 21.92 -13.76
CA ALA A 532 1.16 23.33 -13.86
C ALA A 532 2.68 23.57 -13.86
N ARG A 533 3.42 22.78 -13.10
CA ARG A 533 4.89 22.91 -12.95
C ARG A 533 5.64 21.65 -13.35
N ILE A 534 4.98 20.51 -13.38
CA ILE A 534 5.59 19.18 -13.51
C ILE A 534 4.80 18.36 -14.52
N THR A 535 5.49 17.61 -15.36
CA THR A 535 4.93 16.71 -16.37
C THR A 535 5.60 15.35 -16.29
N GLY A 536 5.09 14.38 -17.06
CA GLY A 536 5.63 13.01 -17.07
C GLY A 536 4.93 12.06 -16.09
N TRP A 537 3.80 12.46 -15.53
CA TRP A 537 3.00 11.67 -14.61
C TRP A 537 2.56 10.33 -15.22
N ALA A 538 2.47 9.31 -14.39
CA ALA A 538 1.74 8.11 -14.73
C ALA A 538 0.24 8.45 -14.82
N THR A 539 -0.44 7.93 -15.84
CA THR A 539 -1.83 8.24 -16.13
C THR A 539 -2.54 7.01 -16.67
N GLN A 540 -3.88 7.05 -16.71
CA GLN A 540 -4.67 5.95 -17.29
C GLN A 540 -4.25 5.60 -18.72
N SER A 541 -3.84 6.59 -19.52
CA SER A 541 -3.36 6.37 -20.91
C SER A 541 -1.90 5.91 -20.98
N ASN A 542 -1.12 6.14 -19.94
CA ASN A 542 0.29 5.73 -19.83
C ASN A 542 0.61 5.24 -18.41
N PRO A 543 0.07 4.07 -18.02
CA PRO A 543 0.29 3.48 -16.68
C PRO A 543 1.66 2.78 -16.62
N TYR A 544 2.73 3.57 -16.66
CA TYR A 544 4.10 3.03 -16.62
C TYR A 544 4.51 2.55 -15.23
N MET A 545 3.80 3.02 -14.19
CA MET A 545 3.96 2.62 -12.80
C MET A 545 2.68 2.91 -12.03
N ASP A 546 2.49 2.35 -10.84
CA ASP A 546 1.46 2.76 -9.90
C ASP A 546 1.72 4.20 -9.47
N PRO A 547 0.70 5.09 -9.48
CA PRO A 547 0.94 6.53 -9.36
C PRO A 547 0.89 7.08 -7.94
N ALA A 548 0.58 6.29 -6.92
CA ALA A 548 0.37 6.80 -5.57
C ALA A 548 1.69 7.33 -4.94
N PRO A 549 1.67 8.47 -4.24
CA PRO A 549 2.89 9.05 -3.64
C PRO A 549 3.35 8.34 -2.38
N ASP A 550 2.54 7.47 -1.82
CA ASP A 550 2.81 6.69 -0.62
C ASP A 550 3.12 5.21 -0.91
N ASP A 551 3.32 4.86 -2.19
CA ASP A 551 3.74 3.53 -2.62
C ASP A 551 5.27 3.42 -2.76
N PRO A 552 5.84 2.21 -2.66
CA PRO A 552 7.28 1.97 -2.80
C PRO A 552 7.90 2.49 -4.11
N GLU A 553 7.10 2.65 -5.15
CA GLU A 553 7.49 3.08 -6.49
C GLU A 553 7.73 4.59 -6.64
N VAL A 554 7.49 5.38 -5.60
CA VAL A 554 7.60 6.85 -5.62
C VAL A 554 8.96 7.34 -6.17
N GLY A 555 10.05 6.69 -5.78
CA GLY A 555 11.40 7.02 -6.29
C GLY A 555 11.51 6.84 -7.81
N TYR A 556 10.95 5.75 -8.33
CA TYR A 556 10.92 5.47 -9.78
C TYR A 556 10.11 6.54 -10.53
N ILE A 557 8.93 6.89 -10.05
CA ILE A 557 8.07 7.93 -10.64
C ILE A 557 8.81 9.26 -10.69
N LEU A 558 9.39 9.71 -9.57
CA LEU A 558 10.12 10.98 -9.47
C LEU A 558 11.27 11.09 -10.50
N THR A 559 11.89 9.98 -10.89
CA THR A 559 12.93 9.98 -11.93
C THR A 559 12.39 10.17 -13.34
N HIS A 560 11.09 9.93 -13.56
CA HIS A 560 10.40 10.11 -14.85
C HIS A 560 9.73 11.48 -14.99
N LEU A 561 9.51 12.18 -13.87
CA LEU A 561 8.93 13.51 -13.87
C LEU A 561 9.91 14.57 -14.43
N LYS A 562 9.34 15.61 -15.04
CA LYS A 562 10.09 16.70 -15.67
C LYS A 562 9.42 18.04 -15.36
N PRO A 563 10.18 19.16 -15.34
CA PRO A 563 9.57 20.48 -15.33
C PRO A 563 8.63 20.65 -16.52
N ALA A 564 7.51 21.32 -16.31
CA ALA A 564 6.68 21.81 -17.42
C ALA A 564 7.49 22.86 -18.23
N SER A 565 7.32 22.85 -19.53
CA SER A 565 8.03 23.73 -20.48
C SER A 565 7.58 25.19 -20.37
#